data_fb8c47981f6213fc7f9049ee9f3dc95f
#
_entry.id   fb8c47981f6213fc7f9049ee9f3dc95f
#
_cell.length_a   1.000
_cell.length_b   1.000
_cell.length_c   1.000
_cell.angle_alpha   90.00
_cell.angle_beta   90.00
_cell.angle_gamma   90.00
#
_symmetry.space_group_name_H-M   'P 1'
#
loop_
_entity.id
_entity.type
_entity.pdbx_description
1 polymer ?
#
loop_
_entity_poly.entity_id
_entity_poly.type
_entity_poly.pdbx_seq_one_letter_code
_entity_poly.pdbx_strand_id
1 'polypeptide(L)'
;MRRSVCLALVASLMHVSLQGEFQRKLYKDLVKNYNPLERPVANDSQPLTVYFSLSLLQIMDVDEKNQVLTTNIWLQMSWTDHYLQWNMSEYPGVKTVRFPDGQIWKPDILLYNSADERFDATFHTNVLVNSSGHCQYLPPGIFKSSCYIDVRWFPFDVQQCKLKFGSWSYGGWSLDLQMQEADISGYIPNGEWDLVGIPGKRNEKFYECCKEPYPDVTFTVTIRRRTLYYGLNLLIPCVLISALALLVFLLPADSGEKISLGITVLLSLTVFMLLVAEIMPATSDSVPLIDPSHPSELVCLVPAHEEAWGGQGAASLPAQAAPLQPGQCGDECRGGATGHQWQLVVHRLPWPGWCALRAHPRLGGRVRPPGLLTHARR
;
A
#
# COMPACT_ATOMS: atom_id res chain seq x y z
N MET A 1 -18.32 62.32 43.20
CA MET A 1 -17.22 61.51 42.64
C MET A 1 -17.50 60.02 42.58
N ARG A 2 -17.90 59.35 43.68
CA ARG A 2 -18.15 57.86 43.61
C ARG A 2 -19.21 57.42 42.59
N ARG A 3 -20.33 58.15 42.45
CA ARG A 3 -21.40 57.82 41.49
C ARG A 3 -20.96 58.04 40.05
N SER A 4 -20.16 58.99 39.73
CA SER A 4 -19.63 59.29 38.41
C SER A 4 -18.61 58.21 37.98
N VAL A 5 -17.80 57.72 38.92
CA VAL A 5 -16.85 56.62 38.66
C VAL A 5 -17.57 55.30 38.43
N CYS A 6 -18.63 55.02 39.22
CA CYS A 6 -19.46 53.77 38.96
C CYS A 6 -20.15 53.84 37.61
N LEU A 7 -20.71 54.98 37.20
CA LEU A 7 -21.35 55.15 35.90
C LEU A 7 -20.33 54.98 34.75
N ALA A 8 -19.13 55.50 34.89
CA ALA A 8 -18.06 55.35 33.91
C ALA A 8 -17.57 53.89 33.81
N LEU A 9 -17.46 53.19 34.94
CA LEU A 9 -17.14 51.73 34.95
C LEU A 9 -18.25 50.89 34.34
N VAL A 10 -19.53 51.17 34.65
CA VAL A 10 -20.66 50.47 34.04
C VAL A 10 -20.73 50.75 32.54
N ALA A 11 -20.52 51.98 32.09
CA ALA A 11 -20.47 52.32 30.68
C ALA A 11 -19.29 51.63 29.96
N SER A 12 -18.11 51.55 30.60
CA SER A 12 -16.95 50.82 30.08
C SER A 12 -17.20 49.31 29.98
N LEU A 13 -17.88 48.71 30.97
CA LEU A 13 -18.27 47.30 30.95
C LEU A 13 -19.34 47.02 29.89
N MET A 14 -20.26 47.95 29.64
CA MET A 14 -21.26 47.86 28.57
C MET A 14 -20.60 47.86 27.17
N HIS A 15 -19.54 48.66 26.96
CA HIS A 15 -18.81 48.66 25.70
C HIS A 15 -18.06 47.34 25.43
N VAL A 16 -17.61 46.64 26.46
CA VAL A 16 -16.94 45.33 26.32
C VAL A 16 -17.90 44.23 25.86
N SER A 17 -19.24 44.36 26.10
CA SER A 17 -20.22 43.35 25.70
C SER A 17 -20.67 43.42 24.23
N LEU A 18 -20.26 44.44 23.50
CA LEU A 18 -20.60 44.62 22.08
C LEU A 18 -19.60 43.95 21.12
N GLN A 19 -18.55 43.33 21.65
CA GLN A 19 -17.57 42.63 20.83
C GLN A 19 -18.16 41.33 20.24
N GLY A 20 -18.15 41.22 18.91
CA GLY A 20 -18.61 40.03 18.16
C GLY A 20 -20.04 40.14 17.64
N GLU A 21 -20.73 41.25 17.76
CA GLU A 21 -22.10 41.45 17.24
C GLU A 21 -22.14 41.27 15.70
N PHE A 22 -21.19 41.87 14.98
CA PHE A 22 -21.12 41.78 13.53
C PHE A 22 -20.84 40.34 13.04
N GLN A 23 -19.96 39.63 13.70
CA GLN A 23 -19.70 38.23 13.35
C GLN A 23 -20.92 37.35 13.58
N ARG A 24 -21.64 37.55 14.72
CA ARG A 24 -22.86 36.78 15.02
C ARG A 24 -23.98 37.10 14.04
N LYS A 25 -24.12 38.38 13.64
CA LYS A 25 -25.10 38.80 12.65
C LYS A 25 -24.76 38.20 11.29
N LEU A 26 -23.52 38.33 10.80
CA LEU A 26 -23.05 37.82 9.56
C LEU A 26 -23.28 36.27 9.44
N TYR A 27 -22.94 35.55 10.52
CA TYR A 27 -23.15 34.11 10.56
C TYR A 27 -24.62 33.74 10.36
N LYS A 28 -25.54 34.45 11.04
CA LYS A 28 -26.98 34.23 10.88
C LYS A 28 -27.48 34.56 9.47
N ASP A 29 -26.97 35.62 8.90
CA ASP A 29 -27.41 36.12 7.59
C ASP A 29 -26.91 35.18 6.48
N LEU A 30 -25.68 34.65 6.56
CA LEU A 30 -25.13 33.71 5.60
C LEU A 30 -25.82 32.33 5.64
N VAL A 31 -26.13 31.81 6.83
CA VAL A 31 -26.73 30.46 6.99
C VAL A 31 -28.22 30.44 6.67
N LYS A 32 -28.92 31.58 6.79
CA LYS A 32 -30.39 31.65 6.70
C LYS A 32 -31.00 31.01 5.46
N ASN A 33 -30.35 31.14 4.31
CA ASN A 33 -30.84 30.64 3.02
C ASN A 33 -29.83 29.71 2.34
N TYR A 34 -28.85 29.21 3.07
CA TYR A 34 -27.81 28.35 2.53
C TYR A 34 -28.23 26.88 2.54
N ASN A 35 -28.09 26.18 1.41
CA ASN A 35 -28.35 24.76 1.30
C ASN A 35 -27.03 24.00 1.12
N PRO A 36 -26.56 23.19 2.09
CA PRO A 36 -25.30 22.48 2.00
C PRO A 36 -25.30 21.31 0.98
N LEU A 37 -26.46 20.94 0.43
CA LEU A 37 -26.59 19.89 -0.57
C LEU A 37 -26.40 20.42 -2.00
N GLU A 38 -26.43 21.74 -2.17
CA GLU A 38 -26.35 22.41 -3.46
C GLU A 38 -24.92 22.83 -3.75
N ARG A 39 -24.45 22.60 -5.01
CA ARG A 39 -23.13 23.10 -5.43
C ARG A 39 -23.12 24.63 -5.43
N PRO A 40 -22.15 25.27 -4.79
CA PRO A 40 -22.15 26.73 -4.62
C PRO A 40 -21.63 27.47 -5.85
N VAL A 41 -22.32 27.34 -6.97
CA VAL A 41 -21.98 27.96 -8.26
C VAL A 41 -23.00 29.03 -8.66
N ALA A 42 -22.58 30.04 -9.40
CA ALA A 42 -23.48 31.05 -9.93
C ALA A 42 -24.30 30.54 -11.13
N ASN A 43 -23.78 29.53 -11.82
CA ASN A 43 -24.42 28.90 -13.00
C ASN A 43 -24.22 27.41 -12.96
N ASP A 44 -25.31 26.65 -12.90
CA ASP A 44 -25.33 25.19 -12.80
C ASP A 44 -24.65 24.47 -13.97
N SER A 45 -24.57 25.15 -15.13
CA SER A 45 -23.90 24.63 -16.33
C SER A 45 -22.37 24.69 -16.25
N GLN A 46 -21.81 25.34 -15.24
CA GLN A 46 -20.35 25.46 -15.08
C GLN A 46 -19.86 24.52 -13.98
N PRO A 47 -18.68 23.87 -14.16
CA PRO A 47 -18.06 23.10 -13.11
C PRO A 47 -17.55 24.01 -11.98
N LEU A 48 -17.65 23.52 -10.74
CA LEU A 48 -16.98 24.18 -9.62
C LEU A 48 -15.51 23.78 -9.60
N THR A 49 -14.64 24.76 -9.69
CA THR A 49 -13.18 24.52 -9.56
C THR A 49 -12.78 24.35 -8.12
N VAL A 50 -12.18 23.20 -7.82
CA VAL A 50 -11.62 22.85 -6.50
C VAL A 50 -10.12 22.65 -6.64
N TYR A 51 -9.34 23.46 -5.93
CA TYR A 51 -7.89 23.28 -5.84
C TYR A 51 -7.58 22.30 -4.73
N PHE A 52 -6.79 21.30 -5.07
CA PHE A 52 -6.42 20.21 -4.18
C PHE A 52 -4.91 20.07 -4.05
N SER A 53 -4.44 19.99 -2.83
CA SER A 53 -3.06 19.72 -2.46
C SER A 53 -3.02 18.88 -1.18
N LEU A 54 -1.83 18.46 -0.79
CA LEU A 54 -1.59 17.79 0.48
C LEU A 54 -0.27 18.25 1.10
N SER A 55 -0.22 18.27 2.44
CA SER A 55 1.03 18.37 3.20
C SER A 55 1.35 17.03 3.81
N LEU A 56 2.48 16.42 3.40
CA LEU A 56 2.96 15.19 4.02
C LEU A 56 3.77 15.54 5.27
N LEU A 57 3.27 15.10 6.44
CA LEU A 57 3.94 15.33 7.71
C LEU A 57 4.88 14.21 8.09
N GLN A 58 4.47 12.96 7.86
CA GLN A 58 5.24 11.80 8.27
C GLN A 58 4.83 10.55 7.48
N ILE A 59 5.81 9.73 7.14
CA ILE A 59 5.62 8.32 6.79
C ILE A 59 5.68 7.55 8.09
N MET A 60 4.56 6.97 8.53
CA MET A 60 4.45 6.28 9.80
C MET A 60 4.94 4.85 9.72
N ASP A 61 4.55 4.14 8.65
CA ASP A 61 4.82 2.73 8.46
C ASP A 61 4.75 2.35 6.98
N VAL A 62 5.56 1.39 6.58
CA VAL A 62 5.50 0.73 5.28
C VAL A 62 5.39 -0.76 5.54
N ASP A 63 4.18 -1.29 5.45
CA ASP A 63 3.92 -2.72 5.60
C ASP A 63 4.14 -3.42 4.25
N GLU A 64 5.33 -3.95 4.06
CA GLU A 64 5.72 -4.62 2.83
C GLU A 64 4.91 -5.90 2.62
N LYS A 65 4.61 -6.62 3.69
CA LYS A 65 3.89 -7.89 3.65
C LYS A 65 2.45 -7.72 3.18
N ASN A 66 1.74 -6.72 3.71
CA ASN A 66 0.37 -6.42 3.35
C ASN A 66 0.26 -5.38 2.22
N GLN A 67 1.42 -4.85 1.74
CA GLN A 67 1.49 -3.86 0.67
C GLN A 67 0.71 -2.58 1.00
N VAL A 68 0.89 -2.05 2.20
CA VAL A 68 0.21 -0.86 2.71
C VAL A 68 1.22 0.20 3.14
N LEU A 69 1.02 1.42 2.65
CA LEU A 69 1.72 2.61 3.12
C LEU A 69 0.83 3.39 4.07
N THR A 70 1.30 3.63 5.31
CA THR A 70 0.62 4.45 6.32
C THR A 70 1.29 5.81 6.44
N THR A 71 0.52 6.88 6.19
CA THR A 71 1.03 8.26 6.17
C THR A 71 0.16 9.20 7.00
N ASN A 72 0.80 10.18 7.67
CA ASN A 72 0.11 11.31 8.28
C ASN A 72 0.12 12.48 7.30
N ILE A 73 -1.06 12.89 6.84
CA ILE A 73 -1.25 13.87 5.77
C ILE A 73 -2.29 14.90 6.22
N TRP A 74 -2.03 16.15 5.90
CA TRP A 74 -3.06 17.20 5.91
C TRP A 74 -3.53 17.45 4.50
N LEU A 75 -4.81 17.20 4.23
CA LEU A 75 -5.40 17.57 2.95
C LEU A 75 -5.62 19.09 2.90
N GLN A 76 -5.44 19.68 1.75
CA GLN A 76 -5.68 21.08 1.51
C GLN A 76 -6.64 21.21 0.34
N MET A 77 -7.84 21.67 0.61
CA MET A 77 -8.88 21.92 -0.38
C MET A 77 -9.30 23.36 -0.34
N SER A 78 -9.42 24.00 -1.51
CA SER A 78 -9.95 25.34 -1.60
C SER A 78 -10.84 25.52 -2.83
N TRP A 79 -11.93 26.26 -2.65
CA TRP A 79 -12.90 26.58 -3.70
C TRP A 79 -13.52 27.95 -3.43
N THR A 80 -14.28 28.46 -4.37
CA THR A 80 -15.03 29.71 -4.20
C THR A 80 -16.52 29.40 -4.14
N ASP A 81 -17.14 29.80 -3.03
CA ASP A 81 -18.57 29.63 -2.78
C ASP A 81 -19.27 30.95 -3.14
N HIS A 82 -20.18 30.89 -4.11
CA HIS A 82 -20.89 32.07 -4.61
C HIS A 82 -21.87 32.64 -3.55
N TYR A 83 -22.39 31.79 -2.67
CA TYR A 83 -23.40 32.20 -1.71
C TYR A 83 -22.81 32.71 -0.37
N LEU A 84 -21.56 32.46 -0.10
CA LEU A 84 -20.86 32.84 1.12
C LEU A 84 -20.01 34.12 0.96
N GLN A 85 -20.51 35.09 0.22
CA GLN A 85 -19.85 36.38 0.00
C GLN A 85 -20.49 37.46 0.84
N TRP A 86 -19.71 38.40 1.36
CA TRP A 86 -20.21 39.56 2.09
C TRP A 86 -19.37 40.81 1.90
N ASN A 87 -20.02 41.97 2.08
CA ASN A 87 -19.36 43.26 2.01
C ASN A 87 -18.75 43.62 3.37
N MET A 88 -17.43 43.81 3.44
CA MET A 88 -16.72 44.16 4.68
C MET A 88 -17.18 45.49 5.25
N SER A 89 -17.77 46.42 4.47
CA SER A 89 -18.30 47.68 4.92
C SER A 89 -19.56 47.50 5.79
N GLU A 90 -20.35 46.46 5.58
CA GLU A 90 -21.57 46.12 6.34
C GLU A 90 -21.25 45.37 7.63
N TYR A 91 -20.10 44.65 7.64
CA TYR A 91 -19.63 43.87 8.79
C TYR A 91 -18.21 44.26 9.17
N PRO A 92 -18.00 45.45 9.77
CA PRO A 92 -16.70 45.99 10.09
C PRO A 92 -15.88 45.02 10.98
N GLY A 93 -14.63 44.79 10.60
CA GLY A 93 -13.71 43.95 11.38
C GLY A 93 -13.84 42.42 11.16
N VAL A 94 -14.83 41.95 10.41
CA VAL A 94 -15.01 40.51 10.11
C VAL A 94 -14.40 40.19 8.74
N LYS A 95 -13.18 39.69 8.74
CA LYS A 95 -12.46 39.26 7.52
C LYS A 95 -12.70 37.81 7.15
N THR A 96 -12.86 36.94 8.15
CA THR A 96 -13.03 35.50 7.98
C THR A 96 -14.04 34.97 8.98
N VAL A 97 -14.78 33.94 8.56
CA VAL A 97 -15.73 33.19 9.38
C VAL A 97 -15.41 31.69 9.28
N ARG A 98 -15.64 30.96 10.37
CA ARG A 98 -15.45 29.51 10.42
C ARG A 98 -16.81 28.83 10.51
N PHE A 99 -17.03 27.87 9.59
CA PHE A 99 -18.25 27.07 9.58
C PHE A 99 -17.90 25.64 10.01
N PRO A 100 -18.71 25.05 10.91
CA PRO A 100 -18.57 23.63 11.23
C PRO A 100 -18.78 22.76 10.01
N ASP A 101 -18.14 21.60 10.03
CA ASP A 101 -18.34 20.56 9.03
C ASP A 101 -19.83 20.20 8.91
N GLY A 102 -20.34 20.09 7.68
CA GLY A 102 -21.73 19.77 7.41
C GLY A 102 -22.71 20.94 7.39
N GLN A 103 -22.34 22.17 7.81
CA GLN A 103 -23.18 23.36 7.66
C GLN A 103 -23.09 24.02 6.30
N ILE A 104 -21.97 23.83 5.60
CA ILE A 104 -21.74 24.33 4.26
C ILE A 104 -21.36 23.19 3.34
N TRP A 105 -21.52 23.39 2.04
CA TRP A 105 -21.06 22.46 1.05
C TRP A 105 -19.55 22.25 1.12
N LYS A 106 -19.11 21.01 0.95
CA LYS A 106 -17.68 20.65 0.83
C LYS A 106 -17.53 19.61 -0.28
N PRO A 107 -16.37 19.58 -0.99
CA PRO A 107 -16.09 18.54 -1.95
C PRO A 107 -15.90 17.19 -1.25
N ASP A 108 -16.39 16.12 -1.85
CA ASP A 108 -16.32 14.73 -1.37
C ASP A 108 -15.06 14.01 -1.92
N ILE A 109 -13.90 14.59 -1.68
CA ILE A 109 -12.64 14.04 -2.16
C ILE A 109 -12.18 12.92 -1.23
N LEU A 110 -11.99 11.73 -1.81
CA LEU A 110 -11.56 10.53 -1.11
C LEU A 110 -10.28 9.96 -1.71
N LEU A 111 -9.56 9.16 -0.91
CA LEU A 111 -8.45 8.33 -1.38
C LEU A 111 -9.00 7.07 -2.04
N TYR A 112 -8.88 6.95 -3.38
CA TYR A 112 -9.44 5.83 -4.14
C TYR A 112 -8.78 4.48 -3.85
N ASN A 113 -7.48 4.47 -3.56
CA ASN A 113 -6.73 3.28 -3.19
C ASN A 113 -6.55 3.14 -1.67
N SER A 114 -7.58 3.50 -0.90
CA SER A 114 -7.57 3.32 0.54
C SER A 114 -7.55 1.82 0.91
N ALA A 115 -6.72 1.48 1.89
CA ALA A 115 -6.65 0.19 2.54
C ALA A 115 -7.18 0.25 3.99
N ASP A 116 -7.80 1.36 4.39
CA ASP A 116 -8.43 1.53 5.70
C ASP A 116 -9.89 1.05 5.65
N GLU A 117 -10.35 0.39 6.71
CA GLU A 117 -11.74 -0.05 6.85
C GLU A 117 -12.72 1.15 6.85
N ARG A 118 -12.28 2.28 7.39
CA ARG A 118 -13.00 3.53 7.38
C ARG A 118 -12.58 4.36 6.18
N PHE A 119 -13.17 4.28 5.08
CA PHE A 119 -12.80 4.99 3.84
C PHE A 119 -12.48 6.49 4.04
N ASP A 120 -13.12 7.14 5.00
CA ASP A 120 -12.80 8.49 5.46
C ASP A 120 -11.88 8.44 6.69
N ALA A 121 -10.59 8.68 6.44
CA ALA A 121 -9.54 8.69 7.45
C ALA A 121 -9.29 10.09 8.05
N THR A 122 -10.12 11.10 7.68
CA THR A 122 -9.91 12.50 8.07
C THR A 122 -10.58 12.85 9.39
N PHE A 123 -9.95 13.78 10.13
CA PHE A 123 -10.61 14.48 11.23
C PHE A 123 -11.33 15.70 10.67
N HIS A 124 -12.64 15.79 10.89
CA HIS A 124 -13.49 16.87 10.39
C HIS A 124 -13.21 18.18 11.13
N THR A 125 -12.62 19.14 10.43
CA THR A 125 -12.30 20.47 10.92
C THR A 125 -13.32 21.50 10.42
N ASN A 126 -13.26 22.71 10.96
CA ASN A 126 -14.06 23.81 10.42
C ASN A 126 -13.53 24.28 9.07
N VAL A 127 -14.43 24.70 8.21
CA VAL A 127 -14.10 25.37 6.95
C VAL A 127 -13.90 26.85 7.21
N LEU A 128 -12.79 27.42 6.74
CA LEU A 128 -12.48 28.83 6.81
C LEU A 128 -13.02 29.53 5.55
N VAL A 129 -13.86 30.54 5.71
CA VAL A 129 -14.44 31.34 4.62
C VAL A 129 -14.02 32.79 4.77
N ASN A 130 -13.55 33.41 3.70
CA ASN A 130 -13.24 34.84 3.67
C ASN A 130 -14.38 35.66 3.00
N SER A 131 -14.27 36.96 3.04
CA SER A 131 -15.29 37.89 2.52
C SER A 131 -15.55 37.77 1.00
N SER A 132 -14.61 37.24 0.24
CA SER A 132 -14.78 36.99 -1.21
C SER A 132 -15.46 35.65 -1.52
N GLY A 133 -15.89 34.90 -0.50
CA GLY A 133 -16.44 33.55 -0.66
C GLY A 133 -15.39 32.47 -0.87
N HIS A 134 -14.10 32.78 -0.71
CA HIS A 134 -13.06 31.76 -0.82
C HIS A 134 -13.07 30.89 0.44
N CYS A 135 -13.35 29.60 0.24
CA CYS A 135 -13.40 28.56 1.26
C CYS A 135 -12.10 27.79 1.28
N GLN A 136 -11.61 27.50 2.49
CA GLN A 136 -10.43 26.69 2.71
C GLN A 136 -10.75 25.60 3.74
N TYR A 137 -10.49 24.34 3.40
CA TYR A 137 -10.72 23.17 4.24
C TYR A 137 -9.44 22.36 4.38
N LEU A 138 -8.98 22.17 5.62
CA LEU A 138 -7.68 21.58 5.96
C LEU A 138 -7.85 20.41 6.95
N PRO A 139 -8.46 19.30 6.56
CA PRO A 139 -8.63 18.13 7.44
C PRO A 139 -7.33 17.34 7.56
N PRO A 140 -6.81 17.12 8.80
CA PRO A 140 -5.72 16.19 9.04
C PRO A 140 -6.23 14.75 9.03
N GLY A 141 -5.37 13.79 8.68
CA GLY A 141 -5.74 12.37 8.71
C GLY A 141 -4.55 11.44 8.62
N ILE A 142 -4.78 10.20 9.08
CA ILE A 142 -3.85 9.10 8.91
C ILE A 142 -4.40 8.22 7.78
N PHE A 143 -3.69 8.20 6.66
CA PHE A 143 -4.12 7.48 5.46
C PHE A 143 -3.34 6.19 5.30
N LYS A 144 -4.07 5.09 5.12
CA LYS A 144 -3.53 3.80 4.71
C LYS A 144 -3.84 3.60 3.24
N SER A 145 -2.82 3.56 2.41
CA SER A 145 -2.95 3.37 0.96
C SER A 145 -2.35 2.05 0.52
N SER A 146 -3.00 1.38 -0.43
CA SER A 146 -2.42 0.22 -1.08
C SER A 146 -1.23 0.66 -1.94
N CYS A 147 -0.09 -0.01 -1.76
CA CYS A 147 1.13 0.27 -2.48
C CYS A 147 1.77 -1.04 -2.94
N TYR A 148 1.94 -1.21 -4.25
CA TYR A 148 2.71 -2.32 -4.78
C TYR A 148 4.19 -2.15 -4.44
N ILE A 149 4.75 -3.10 -3.68
CA ILE A 149 6.14 -3.12 -3.23
C ILE A 149 6.97 -3.98 -4.17
N ASP A 150 8.00 -3.38 -4.76
CA ASP A 150 8.97 -4.08 -5.62
C ASP A 150 10.17 -4.54 -4.79
N VAL A 151 10.26 -5.84 -4.55
CA VAL A 151 11.29 -6.47 -3.72
C VAL A 151 12.54 -6.90 -4.48
N ARG A 152 12.64 -6.68 -5.79
CA ARG A 152 13.76 -7.16 -6.62
C ARG A 152 15.13 -6.73 -6.11
N TRP A 153 15.22 -5.50 -5.62
CA TRP A 153 16.48 -4.92 -5.14
C TRP A 153 16.58 -4.84 -3.62
N PHE A 154 15.70 -5.56 -2.91
CA PHE A 154 15.76 -5.58 -1.45
C PHE A 154 17.14 -6.00 -0.95
N PRO A 155 17.77 -5.31 0.04
CA PRO A 155 17.29 -4.13 0.80
C PRO A 155 17.74 -2.78 0.21
N PHE A 156 18.21 -2.71 -1.03
CA PHE A 156 18.65 -1.49 -1.71
C PHE A 156 17.55 -0.88 -2.59
N ASP A 157 16.32 -1.05 -2.20
CA ASP A 157 15.13 -0.75 -2.97
C ASP A 157 14.67 0.71 -2.84
N VAL A 158 14.01 1.17 -3.89
CA VAL A 158 13.28 2.43 -3.96
C VAL A 158 11.83 2.12 -4.31
N GLN A 159 10.90 2.52 -3.44
CA GLN A 159 9.49 2.27 -3.61
C GLN A 159 8.74 3.50 -4.13
N GLN A 160 7.70 3.28 -4.91
CA GLN A 160 6.84 4.33 -5.47
C GLN A 160 5.38 4.04 -5.14
N CYS A 161 4.88 4.63 -4.08
CA CYS A 161 3.51 4.49 -3.63
C CYS A 161 2.64 5.62 -4.18
N LYS A 162 1.52 5.28 -4.78
CA LYS A 162 0.59 6.25 -5.34
C LYS A 162 -0.50 6.56 -4.34
N LEU A 163 -0.79 7.84 -4.14
CA LEU A 163 -1.94 8.35 -3.41
C LEU A 163 -2.89 8.98 -4.42
N LYS A 164 -3.97 8.28 -4.73
CA LYS A 164 -4.92 8.70 -5.77
C LYS A 164 -6.17 9.28 -5.13
N PHE A 165 -6.36 10.60 -5.29
CA PHE A 165 -7.51 11.33 -4.77
C PHE A 165 -8.45 11.76 -5.90
N GLY A 166 -9.75 11.74 -5.61
CA GLY A 166 -10.77 12.23 -6.53
C GLY A 166 -12.11 12.38 -5.84
N SER A 167 -13.04 13.09 -6.49
CA SER A 167 -14.42 13.17 -6.01
C SER A 167 -15.14 11.85 -6.26
N TRP A 168 -15.93 11.42 -5.27
CA TRP A 168 -16.68 10.17 -5.38
C TRP A 168 -17.96 10.33 -6.18
N SER A 169 -18.69 11.44 -5.97
CA SER A 169 -20.03 11.64 -6.56
C SER A 169 -20.05 12.62 -7.73
N TYR A 170 -19.04 13.49 -7.88
CA TYR A 170 -19.01 14.50 -8.93
C TYR A 170 -18.07 14.11 -10.07
N GLY A 171 -18.55 14.12 -11.30
CA GLY A 171 -17.71 14.03 -12.49
C GLY A 171 -17.15 15.39 -12.90
N GLY A 172 -16.30 15.40 -13.95
CA GLY A 172 -15.57 16.59 -14.40
C GLY A 172 -16.45 17.70 -14.99
N TRP A 173 -17.69 17.38 -15.37
CA TRP A 173 -18.64 18.41 -15.80
C TRP A 173 -19.26 19.18 -14.64
N SER A 174 -19.20 18.61 -13.44
CA SER A 174 -19.76 19.20 -12.23
C SER A 174 -18.68 19.76 -11.31
N LEU A 175 -17.51 19.09 -11.21
CA LEU A 175 -16.40 19.47 -10.37
C LEU A 175 -15.09 19.36 -11.14
N ASP A 176 -14.41 20.50 -11.33
CA ASP A 176 -13.08 20.55 -11.91
C ASP A 176 -12.02 20.52 -10.81
N LEU A 177 -11.38 19.35 -10.66
CA LEU A 177 -10.33 19.15 -9.67
C LEU A 177 -8.98 19.59 -10.21
N GLN A 178 -8.44 20.67 -9.65
CA GLN A 178 -7.14 21.23 -10.02
C GLN A 178 -6.07 20.87 -9.00
N MET A 179 -4.95 20.35 -9.46
CA MET A 179 -3.82 19.97 -8.62
C MET A 179 -2.96 21.18 -8.27
N GLN A 180 -2.54 21.26 -7.00
CA GLN A 180 -1.42 22.07 -6.55
C GLN A 180 -0.31 21.15 -6.02
N GLU A 181 0.93 21.67 -5.98
CA GLU A 181 2.07 20.88 -5.51
C GLU A 181 1.93 20.48 -4.04
N ALA A 182 2.46 19.30 -3.70
CA ALA A 182 2.47 18.83 -2.33
C ALA A 182 3.48 19.61 -1.48
N ASP A 183 3.08 19.98 -0.27
CA ASP A 183 3.95 20.63 0.70
C ASP A 183 4.65 19.58 1.58
N ILE A 184 5.98 19.65 1.64
CA ILE A 184 6.85 18.81 2.47
C ILE A 184 7.67 19.60 3.48
N SER A 185 7.39 20.91 3.64
CA SER A 185 8.16 21.76 4.55
C SER A 185 8.09 21.33 6.01
N GLY A 186 6.98 20.71 6.40
CA GLY A 186 6.75 20.15 7.74
C GLY A 186 7.10 18.66 7.89
N TYR A 187 7.78 18.04 6.91
CA TYR A 187 8.04 16.62 6.94
C TYR A 187 9.01 16.21 8.06
N ILE A 188 8.59 15.20 8.85
CA ILE A 188 9.40 14.60 9.91
C ILE A 188 10.08 13.35 9.33
N PRO A 189 11.43 13.30 9.29
CA PRO A 189 12.15 12.17 8.73
C PRO A 189 11.83 10.85 9.42
N ASN A 190 11.68 9.78 8.62
CA ASN A 190 11.53 8.42 9.10
C ASN A 190 12.91 7.78 9.35
N GLY A 191 13.00 6.89 10.34
CA GLY A 191 14.24 6.16 10.68
C GLY A 191 14.63 5.10 9.68
N GLU A 192 13.67 4.55 8.92
CA GLU A 192 13.85 3.43 7.99
C GLU A 192 13.82 3.86 6.52
N TRP A 193 13.06 4.92 6.20
CA TRP A 193 12.83 5.37 4.85
C TRP A 193 13.21 6.84 4.65
N ASP A 194 13.97 7.11 3.60
CA ASP A 194 14.26 8.47 3.13
C ASP A 194 13.24 8.88 2.08
N LEU A 195 12.58 10.01 2.29
CA LEU A 195 11.67 10.61 1.31
C LEU A 195 12.50 11.25 0.18
N VAL A 196 12.32 10.76 -1.06
CA VAL A 196 12.96 11.32 -2.25
C VAL A 196 12.14 12.47 -2.82
N GLY A 197 10.80 12.32 -2.86
CA GLY A 197 9.90 13.36 -3.34
C GLY A 197 8.46 12.88 -3.49
N ILE A 198 7.56 13.83 -3.76
CA ILE A 198 6.12 13.58 -3.94
C ILE A 198 5.61 14.37 -5.15
N PRO A 199 5.97 14.00 -6.38
CA PRO A 199 5.40 14.63 -7.54
C PRO A 199 3.92 14.31 -7.67
N GLY A 200 3.11 15.34 -7.98
CA GLY A 200 1.69 15.21 -8.27
C GLY A 200 1.42 15.19 -9.77
N LYS A 201 0.35 14.52 -10.17
CA LYS A 201 -0.16 14.52 -11.54
C LYS A 201 -1.68 14.53 -11.52
N ARG A 202 -2.29 15.47 -12.27
CA ARG A 202 -3.71 15.46 -12.56
C ARG A 202 -3.96 14.54 -13.76
N ASN A 203 -4.94 13.63 -13.63
CA ASN A 203 -5.37 12.75 -14.71
C ASN A 203 -6.87 12.92 -14.92
N GLU A 204 -7.34 12.56 -16.10
CA GLU A 204 -8.76 12.44 -16.43
C GLU A 204 -9.01 11.03 -16.95
N LYS A 205 -9.97 10.34 -16.36
CA LYS A 205 -10.31 8.97 -16.72
C LYS A 205 -11.77 8.90 -17.17
N PHE A 206 -11.97 8.27 -18.33
CA PHE A 206 -13.28 7.91 -18.83
C PHE A 206 -13.56 6.46 -18.43
N TYR A 207 -14.76 6.21 -17.92
CA TYR A 207 -15.22 4.86 -17.60
C TYR A 207 -16.24 4.41 -18.64
N GLU A 208 -16.33 3.12 -18.91
CA GLU A 208 -17.27 2.56 -19.90
C GLU A 208 -18.75 2.86 -19.56
N CYS A 209 -19.07 3.04 -18.28
CA CYS A 209 -20.40 3.39 -17.84
C CYS A 209 -20.86 4.79 -18.23
N CYS A 210 -19.92 5.72 -18.44
CA CYS A 210 -20.23 7.14 -18.36
C CYS A 210 -19.46 7.93 -19.43
N LYS A 211 -20.14 8.87 -20.09
CA LYS A 211 -19.52 9.77 -21.08
C LYS A 211 -18.72 10.91 -20.43
N GLU A 212 -18.89 11.09 -19.14
CA GLU A 212 -18.29 12.15 -18.35
C GLU A 212 -16.85 11.78 -17.94
N PRO A 213 -15.88 12.70 -18.05
CA PRO A 213 -14.54 12.50 -17.51
C PRO A 213 -14.56 12.60 -15.99
N TYR A 214 -13.80 11.75 -15.33
CA TYR A 214 -13.59 11.81 -13.87
C TYR A 214 -12.15 12.27 -13.59
N PRO A 215 -11.97 13.52 -13.13
CA PRO A 215 -10.65 14.03 -12.80
C PRO A 215 -10.15 13.38 -11.50
N ASP A 216 -8.89 12.94 -11.51
CA ASP A 216 -8.19 12.50 -10.31
C ASP A 216 -6.82 13.19 -10.18
N VAL A 217 -6.39 13.37 -8.96
CA VAL A 217 -5.06 13.85 -8.61
C VAL A 217 -4.30 12.70 -7.96
N THR A 218 -3.17 12.34 -8.56
CA THR A 218 -2.32 11.26 -8.07
C THR A 218 -0.97 11.81 -7.63
N PHE A 219 -0.66 11.69 -6.35
CA PHE A 219 0.67 11.97 -5.81
C PHE A 219 1.46 10.67 -5.72
N THR A 220 2.71 10.70 -6.19
CA THR A 220 3.59 9.53 -6.14
C THR A 220 4.64 9.75 -5.05
N VAL A 221 4.46 9.09 -3.92
CA VAL A 221 5.43 9.11 -2.81
C VAL A 221 6.59 8.21 -3.19
N THR A 222 7.76 8.79 -3.45
CA THR A 222 8.98 8.05 -3.75
C THR A 222 9.85 7.99 -2.50
N ILE A 223 10.11 6.79 -2.01
CA ILE A 223 10.85 6.51 -0.78
C ILE A 223 12.01 5.56 -1.05
N ARG A 224 13.13 5.77 -0.37
CA ARG A 224 14.33 4.93 -0.45
C ARG A 224 14.62 4.33 0.92
N ARG A 225 14.87 3.04 0.95
CA ARG A 225 15.19 2.33 2.19
C ARG A 225 16.59 2.71 2.72
N ARG A 226 16.70 2.86 4.04
CA ARG A 226 17.97 2.98 4.76
C ARG A 226 18.53 1.60 5.03
N THR A 227 19.60 1.26 4.35
CA THR A 227 20.09 -0.12 4.26
C THR A 227 20.93 -0.58 5.45
N LEU A 228 21.35 0.32 6.34
CA LEU A 228 22.30 0.00 7.43
C LEU A 228 21.76 -1.10 8.36
N TYR A 229 20.49 -1.00 8.77
CA TYR A 229 19.87 -1.98 9.66
C TYR A 229 19.84 -3.37 9.01
N TYR A 230 19.38 -3.44 7.77
CA TYR A 230 19.31 -4.71 7.02
C TYR A 230 20.71 -5.24 6.65
N GLY A 231 21.67 -4.36 6.39
CA GLY A 231 23.06 -4.72 6.15
C GLY A 231 23.67 -5.45 7.34
N LEU A 232 23.49 -4.92 8.55
CA LEU A 232 24.04 -5.51 9.77
C LEU A 232 23.27 -6.75 10.23
N ASN A 233 21.94 -6.72 10.21
CA ASN A 233 21.13 -7.77 10.82
C ASN A 233 20.72 -8.90 9.86
N LEU A 234 20.80 -8.68 8.55
CA LEU A 234 20.39 -9.67 7.56
C LEU A 234 21.58 -10.13 6.70
N LEU A 235 22.36 -9.20 6.12
CA LEU A 235 23.48 -9.57 5.23
C LEU A 235 24.62 -10.27 5.98
N ILE A 236 25.04 -9.75 7.13
CA ILE A 236 26.15 -10.34 7.89
C ILE A 236 25.82 -11.78 8.33
N PRO A 237 24.68 -12.09 8.98
CA PRO A 237 24.32 -13.47 9.31
C PRO A 237 24.24 -14.38 8.09
N CYS A 238 23.72 -13.91 6.96
CA CYS A 238 23.64 -14.68 5.73
C CYS A 238 25.04 -15.10 5.24
N VAL A 239 25.98 -14.16 5.19
CA VAL A 239 27.38 -14.44 4.78
C VAL A 239 28.05 -15.39 5.75
N LEU A 240 27.83 -15.24 7.09
CA LEU A 240 28.41 -16.12 8.09
C LEU A 240 27.85 -17.56 7.98
N ILE A 241 26.54 -17.74 7.78
CA ILE A 241 25.93 -19.06 7.59
C ILE A 241 26.47 -19.71 6.31
N SER A 242 26.60 -18.96 5.22
CA SER A 242 27.18 -19.46 3.97
C SER A 242 28.66 -19.85 4.14
N ALA A 243 29.45 -19.08 4.87
CA ALA A 243 30.84 -19.41 5.18
C ALA A 243 30.94 -20.69 6.04
N LEU A 244 30.07 -20.84 7.05
CA LEU A 244 30.00 -22.05 7.89
C LEU A 244 29.60 -23.28 7.06
N ALA A 245 28.67 -23.12 6.11
CA ALA A 245 28.29 -24.20 5.19
C ALA A 245 29.47 -24.67 4.36
N LEU A 246 30.33 -23.77 3.88
CA LEU A 246 31.56 -24.13 3.18
C LEU A 246 32.58 -24.84 4.08
N LEU A 247 32.67 -24.46 5.35
CA LEU A 247 33.55 -25.12 6.32
C LEU A 247 33.18 -26.57 6.57
N VAL A 248 31.90 -26.97 6.46
CA VAL A 248 31.48 -28.38 6.58
C VAL A 248 32.20 -29.27 5.57
N PHE A 249 32.48 -28.78 4.37
CA PHE A 249 33.19 -29.56 3.33
C PHE A 249 34.66 -29.76 3.65
N LEU A 250 35.28 -28.84 4.40
CA LEU A 250 36.68 -28.92 4.78
C LEU A 250 36.95 -29.94 5.90
N LEU A 251 35.92 -30.32 6.69
CA LEU A 251 36.09 -31.30 7.77
C LEU A 251 36.28 -32.70 7.20
N PRO A 252 37.29 -33.47 7.70
CA PRO A 252 37.48 -34.85 7.34
C PRO A 252 36.30 -35.74 7.80
N ALA A 253 36.01 -36.79 7.06
CA ALA A 253 34.88 -37.67 7.34
C ALA A 253 34.98 -38.38 8.72
N ASP A 254 36.20 -38.63 9.18
CA ASP A 254 36.51 -39.37 10.41
C ASP A 254 36.36 -38.51 11.68
N SER A 255 36.13 -37.22 11.60
CA SER A 255 36.02 -36.30 12.75
C SER A 255 34.81 -36.56 13.67
N GLY A 256 33.80 -37.34 13.22
CA GLY A 256 32.54 -37.59 13.94
C GLY A 256 31.62 -36.35 14.07
N GLU A 257 32.15 -35.15 14.03
CA GLU A 257 31.41 -33.89 14.24
C GLU A 257 30.84 -33.27 12.93
N LYS A 258 31.23 -33.81 11.76
CA LYS A 258 30.81 -33.27 10.45
C LYS A 258 29.29 -33.27 10.29
N ILE A 259 28.63 -34.36 10.69
CA ILE A 259 27.18 -34.51 10.58
C ILE A 259 26.49 -33.53 11.53
N SER A 260 26.95 -33.40 12.76
CA SER A 260 26.41 -32.49 13.77
C SER A 260 26.50 -31.04 13.27
N LEU A 261 27.64 -30.62 12.73
CA LEU A 261 27.81 -29.28 12.17
C LEU A 261 26.90 -29.05 10.95
N GLY A 262 26.78 -30.05 10.05
CA GLY A 262 25.90 -29.94 8.88
C GLY A 262 24.43 -29.75 9.24
N ILE A 263 23.94 -30.50 10.24
CA ILE A 263 22.55 -30.36 10.73
C ILE A 263 22.33 -29.00 11.38
N THR A 264 23.27 -28.51 12.18
CA THR A 264 23.15 -27.19 12.85
C THR A 264 23.15 -26.04 11.84
N VAL A 265 23.96 -26.11 10.78
CA VAL A 265 23.95 -25.12 9.70
C VAL A 265 22.64 -25.16 8.92
N LEU A 266 22.11 -26.36 8.60
CA LEU A 266 20.83 -26.51 7.93
C LEU A 266 19.68 -25.93 8.78
N LEU A 267 19.67 -26.22 10.08
CA LEU A 267 18.68 -25.67 11.00
C LEU A 267 18.77 -24.13 11.06
N SER A 268 20.00 -23.59 11.15
CA SER A 268 20.20 -22.14 11.17
C SER A 268 19.71 -21.48 9.87
N LEU A 269 19.95 -22.11 8.72
CA LEU A 269 19.47 -21.66 7.42
C LEU A 269 17.93 -21.65 7.36
N THR A 270 17.27 -22.73 7.83
CA THR A 270 15.80 -22.80 7.82
C THR A 270 15.16 -21.74 8.71
N VAL A 271 15.71 -21.48 9.91
CA VAL A 271 15.25 -20.41 10.80
C VAL A 271 15.45 -19.04 10.14
N PHE A 272 16.60 -18.83 9.50
CA PHE A 272 16.88 -17.58 8.78
C PHE A 272 15.88 -17.36 7.63
N MET A 273 15.56 -18.40 6.85
CA MET A 273 14.54 -18.35 5.80
C MET A 273 13.17 -17.97 6.34
N LEU A 274 12.77 -18.49 7.49
CA LEU A 274 11.49 -18.11 8.12
C LEU A 274 11.47 -16.64 8.51
N LEU A 275 12.56 -16.09 9.06
CA LEU A 275 12.66 -14.67 9.40
C LEU A 275 12.56 -13.77 8.17
N VAL A 276 13.22 -14.14 7.08
CA VAL A 276 13.15 -13.40 5.81
C VAL A 276 11.74 -13.46 5.22
N ALA A 277 11.07 -14.62 5.26
CA ALA A 277 9.71 -14.80 4.77
C ALA A 277 8.66 -13.99 5.57
N GLU A 278 8.94 -13.65 6.83
CA GLU A 278 8.06 -12.77 7.61
C GLU A 278 8.12 -11.31 7.19
N ILE A 279 9.26 -10.86 6.68
CA ILE A 279 9.49 -9.45 6.30
C ILE A 279 8.98 -9.18 4.89
N MET A 280 9.12 -10.15 3.98
CA MET A 280 8.80 -9.96 2.56
C MET A 280 7.37 -10.33 2.19
N PRO A 281 6.74 -9.61 1.23
CA PRO A 281 5.44 -9.99 0.71
C PRO A 281 5.52 -11.33 -0.02
N ALA A 282 4.48 -12.15 0.11
CA ALA A 282 4.35 -13.43 -0.60
C ALA A 282 3.95 -13.21 -2.08
N THR A 283 4.75 -12.43 -2.83
CA THR A 283 4.54 -12.17 -4.26
C THR A 283 5.39 -13.10 -5.10
N SER A 284 4.84 -13.53 -6.25
CA SER A 284 5.54 -14.40 -7.21
C SER A 284 6.08 -13.63 -8.43
N ASP A 285 5.96 -12.29 -8.41
CA ASP A 285 6.29 -11.45 -9.57
C ASP A 285 7.79 -11.27 -9.77
N SER A 286 8.57 -11.36 -8.70
CA SER A 286 10.03 -11.21 -8.77
C SER A 286 10.72 -11.91 -7.60
N VAL A 287 11.93 -12.41 -7.88
CA VAL A 287 12.81 -12.98 -6.86
C VAL A 287 13.67 -11.85 -6.30
N PRO A 288 13.74 -11.67 -4.97
CA PRO A 288 14.60 -10.68 -4.33
C PRO A 288 16.08 -10.91 -4.62
N LEU A 289 16.89 -9.83 -4.58
CA LEU A 289 18.35 -9.94 -4.73
C LEU A 289 18.98 -10.81 -3.63
N ILE A 290 18.44 -10.71 -2.41
CA ILE A 290 18.82 -11.55 -1.28
C ILE A 290 17.74 -12.60 -1.11
N ASP A 291 17.82 -13.66 -1.92
CA ASP A 291 17.04 -14.86 -1.72
C ASP A 291 18.00 -15.99 -1.33
N PRO A 292 17.98 -16.40 -0.05
CA PRO A 292 18.78 -17.54 0.40
C PRO A 292 18.33 -18.88 -0.22
N SER A 293 17.20 -18.88 -0.95
CA SER A 293 16.70 -20.01 -1.72
C SER A 293 17.22 -20.06 -3.16
N HIS A 294 18.25 -19.25 -3.51
CA HIS A 294 18.83 -19.32 -4.84
C HIS A 294 19.30 -20.76 -5.10
N PRO A 295 18.69 -21.49 -6.02
CA PRO A 295 18.88 -22.94 -6.15
C PRO A 295 20.31 -23.35 -6.43
N SER A 296 21.17 -22.42 -6.88
CA SER A 296 22.58 -22.70 -7.15
C SER A 296 23.41 -22.93 -5.88
N GLU A 297 23.08 -22.33 -4.75
CA GLU A 297 23.81 -22.56 -3.48
C GLU A 297 23.23 -23.75 -2.70
N LEU A 298 21.91 -23.92 -2.70
CA LEU A 298 21.26 -25.06 -2.03
C LEU A 298 21.46 -26.38 -2.76
N VAL A 299 21.46 -26.36 -4.09
CA VAL A 299 21.70 -27.57 -4.95
C VAL A 299 23.13 -28.09 -4.81
N CYS A 300 24.11 -27.25 -4.49
CA CYS A 300 25.46 -27.71 -4.18
C CYS A 300 25.58 -28.40 -2.81
N LEU A 301 24.67 -28.13 -1.86
CA LEU A 301 24.68 -28.75 -0.52
C LEU A 301 24.03 -30.13 -0.46
N VAL A 302 22.99 -30.37 -1.27
CA VAL A 302 22.23 -31.63 -1.24
C VAL A 302 23.02 -32.83 -1.80
N PRO A 303 23.72 -32.77 -2.96
CA PRO A 303 24.47 -33.93 -3.46
C PRO A 303 25.65 -34.33 -2.59
N ALA A 304 26.32 -33.36 -1.95
CA ALA A 304 27.44 -33.65 -1.05
C ALA A 304 26.97 -34.33 0.25
N HIS A 305 25.69 -34.22 0.61
CA HIS A 305 25.10 -34.90 1.74
C HIS A 305 24.81 -36.39 1.43
N GLU A 306 24.41 -36.72 0.18
CA GLU A 306 24.18 -38.10 -0.25
C GLU A 306 25.47 -38.91 -0.35
N GLU A 307 26.57 -38.27 -0.79
CA GLU A 307 27.88 -38.93 -0.81
C GLU A 307 28.47 -39.20 0.60
N ALA A 308 28.08 -38.35 1.59
CA ALA A 308 28.52 -38.53 2.98
C ALA A 308 27.77 -39.67 3.72
N TRP A 309 26.61 -40.09 3.24
CA TRP A 309 25.81 -41.21 3.79
C TRP A 309 26.02 -42.52 3.05
N GLY A 310 26.68 -42.53 1.90
CA GLY A 310 26.95 -43.69 1.05
C GLY A 310 28.00 -44.68 1.56
N GLY A 311 28.50 -44.56 2.77
CA GLY A 311 29.64 -45.31 3.29
C GLY A 311 29.37 -46.59 4.06
N GLN A 312 28.16 -47.09 4.24
CA GLN A 312 27.92 -48.48 4.74
C GLN A 312 26.49 -48.92 4.40
N GLY A 313 26.40 -49.82 3.41
CA GLY A 313 25.27 -50.76 3.27
C GLY A 313 24.20 -50.39 2.25
N ALA A 314 24.55 -50.11 1.00
CA ALA A 314 23.63 -50.16 -0.10
C ALA A 314 24.01 -51.31 -1.04
N ALA A 315 23.18 -52.33 -1.11
CA ALA A 315 23.26 -53.39 -2.07
C ALA A 315 23.17 -52.83 -3.50
N SER A 316 24.11 -53.20 -4.34
CA SER A 316 24.27 -52.83 -5.73
C SER A 316 23.00 -52.98 -6.56
N LEU A 317 22.43 -51.87 -6.98
CA LEU A 317 21.58 -51.81 -8.17
C LEU A 317 22.45 -51.40 -9.36
N PRO A 318 22.38 -52.08 -10.51
CA PRO A 318 23.27 -51.84 -11.62
C PRO A 318 22.96 -50.49 -12.28
N ALA A 319 23.93 -49.59 -12.26
CA ALA A 319 23.93 -48.37 -13.04
C ALA A 319 24.14 -48.73 -14.52
N GLN A 320 23.08 -48.73 -15.30
CA GLN A 320 23.13 -48.57 -16.76
C GLN A 320 22.04 -47.56 -17.16
N ALA A 321 22.37 -46.29 -17.01
CA ALA A 321 21.71 -45.24 -17.75
C ALA A 321 22.74 -44.58 -18.65
N ALA A 322 22.69 -44.91 -19.94
CA ALA A 322 23.47 -44.26 -20.99
C ALA A 322 23.04 -42.79 -21.11
N PRO A 323 23.95 -41.87 -21.47
CA PRO A 323 23.62 -40.47 -21.66
C PRO A 323 22.69 -40.33 -22.88
N LEU A 324 21.47 -39.81 -22.64
CA LEU A 324 20.52 -39.48 -23.68
C LEU A 324 21.01 -38.24 -24.46
N GLN A 325 21.21 -38.41 -25.74
CA GLN A 325 21.53 -37.33 -26.68
C GLN A 325 20.36 -36.35 -26.81
N PRO A 326 20.59 -35.05 -26.99
CA PRO A 326 19.55 -34.03 -27.13
C PRO A 326 18.84 -34.21 -28.50
N GLY A 327 17.61 -34.73 -28.50
CA GLY A 327 16.82 -34.79 -29.72
C GLY A 327 15.67 -35.79 -29.74
N GLN A 328 15.49 -36.67 -28.77
CA GLN A 328 14.42 -37.67 -28.80
C GLN A 328 13.55 -37.61 -27.54
N CYS A 329 12.53 -36.75 -27.58
CA CYS A 329 11.29 -36.97 -26.84
C CYS A 329 10.27 -37.52 -27.82
N GLY A 330 10.27 -38.83 -27.99
CA GLY A 330 9.28 -39.58 -28.74
C GLY A 330 8.50 -40.48 -27.80
N ASP A 331 7.27 -40.69 -28.12
CA ASP A 331 6.19 -41.35 -27.42
C ASP A 331 6.52 -42.76 -26.86
N GLU A 332 5.83 -43.08 -25.72
CA GLU A 332 5.58 -44.41 -25.13
C GLU A 332 6.76 -45.24 -24.61
N CYS A 333 6.97 -45.13 -23.29
CA CYS A 333 7.53 -46.26 -22.53
C CYS A 333 6.40 -47.11 -21.92
N ARG A 334 6.10 -48.24 -22.58
CA ARG A 334 5.36 -49.35 -21.96
C ARG A 334 6.35 -50.23 -21.19
N GLY A 335 6.28 -50.17 -19.87
CA GLY A 335 6.93 -51.15 -19.00
C GLY A 335 5.87 -51.89 -18.20
N GLY A 336 5.68 -53.18 -18.49
CA GLY A 336 4.75 -54.02 -17.77
C GLY A 336 5.36 -54.57 -16.49
N ALA A 337 4.65 -54.37 -15.36
CA ALA A 337 4.66 -55.26 -14.21
C ALA A 337 3.38 -55.02 -13.38
N THR A 338 2.59 -56.09 -13.35
CA THR A 338 1.56 -56.48 -12.37
C THR A 338 0.70 -55.38 -11.71
N GLY A 339 -0.49 -55.21 -12.23
CA GLY A 339 -1.69 -54.95 -11.41
C GLY A 339 -2.13 -53.54 -11.22
N HIS A 340 -1.33 -52.50 -11.48
CA HIS A 340 -1.79 -51.08 -11.41
C HIS A 340 -1.25 -50.30 -12.61
N GLN A 341 -2.16 -49.83 -13.43
CA GLN A 341 -1.83 -49.04 -14.62
C GLN A 341 -1.62 -47.58 -14.21
N TRP A 342 -0.36 -47.11 -14.18
CA TRP A 342 0.02 -45.75 -14.00
C TRP A 342 0.22 -45.06 -15.35
N GLN A 343 -0.39 -43.89 -15.54
CA GLN A 343 -0.14 -43.08 -16.71
C GLN A 343 0.79 -41.91 -16.31
N LEU A 344 1.99 -41.94 -16.84
CA LEU A 344 2.96 -40.87 -16.66
C LEU A 344 2.66 -39.74 -17.66
N VAL A 345 2.35 -38.57 -17.17
CA VAL A 345 2.19 -37.36 -17.98
C VAL A 345 3.43 -36.50 -17.78
N VAL A 346 4.16 -36.27 -18.86
CA VAL A 346 5.36 -35.40 -18.86
C VAL A 346 4.91 -33.99 -19.21
N HIS A 347 5.04 -33.07 -18.27
CA HIS A 347 4.83 -31.64 -18.52
C HIS A 347 6.16 -30.97 -18.84
N ARG A 348 6.21 -30.27 -19.99
CA ARG A 348 7.32 -29.35 -20.31
C ARG A 348 7.18 -28.10 -19.44
N LEU A 349 8.17 -27.85 -18.61
CA LEU A 349 8.34 -26.59 -17.93
C LEU A 349 9.06 -25.59 -18.86
N PRO A 350 8.84 -24.28 -18.70
CA PRO A 350 9.38 -23.25 -19.62
C PRO A 350 10.90 -23.02 -19.54
N TRP A 351 11.64 -23.89 -18.87
CA TRP A 351 13.10 -23.83 -18.77
C TRP A 351 13.74 -24.96 -19.58
N PRO A 352 14.73 -24.68 -20.41
CA PRO A 352 15.38 -25.73 -21.22
C PRO A 352 16.19 -26.65 -20.32
N GLY A 353 15.76 -27.93 -20.25
CA GLY A 353 16.50 -29.01 -19.61
C GLY A 353 15.80 -29.75 -18.46
N TRP A 354 14.56 -29.38 -18.06
CA TRP A 354 13.88 -30.05 -16.95
C TRP A 354 12.57 -30.74 -17.36
N CYS A 355 12.45 -32.03 -17.01
CA CYS A 355 11.21 -32.77 -17.10
C CYS A 355 10.76 -33.21 -15.70
N ALA A 356 9.57 -32.81 -15.29
CA ALA A 356 8.97 -33.28 -14.03
C ALA A 356 8.06 -34.48 -14.30
N LEU A 357 8.31 -35.59 -13.62
CA LEU A 357 7.48 -36.80 -13.65
C LEU A 357 6.44 -36.73 -12.52
N ARG A 358 5.17 -36.71 -12.89
CA ARG A 358 4.07 -36.77 -11.92
C ARG A 358 3.28 -38.05 -12.16
N ALA A 359 3.20 -38.95 -11.19
CA ALA A 359 2.38 -40.15 -11.22
C ALA A 359 0.95 -39.82 -10.74
N HIS A 360 -0.06 -40.08 -11.57
CA HIS A 360 -1.47 -39.93 -11.20
C HIS A 360 -2.13 -41.29 -11.15
N PRO A 361 -2.85 -41.69 -10.07
CA PRO A 361 -3.67 -42.89 -10.07
C PRO A 361 -4.96 -42.65 -10.89
N ARG A 362 -5.29 -43.53 -11.81
CA ARG A 362 -6.60 -43.56 -12.47
C ARG A 362 -7.65 -44.06 -11.51
N LEU A 363 -8.56 -43.18 -11.10
CA LEU A 363 -9.82 -43.56 -10.48
C LEU A 363 -10.80 -44.02 -11.57
N GLY A 364 -10.88 -45.33 -11.76
CA GLY A 364 -11.99 -45.94 -12.48
C GLY A 364 -13.16 -46.16 -11.53
N GLY A 365 -14.16 -45.30 -11.59
CA GLY A 365 -15.40 -45.45 -10.84
C GLY A 365 -16.41 -44.38 -11.26
N ARG A 366 -17.46 -44.81 -11.99
CA ARG A 366 -18.64 -43.97 -12.25
C ARG A 366 -19.31 -43.60 -10.93
N VAL A 367 -19.26 -42.35 -10.58
CA VAL A 367 -20.13 -41.75 -9.53
C VAL A 367 -21.17 -40.88 -10.22
N ARG A 368 -22.44 -41.27 -10.04
CA ARG A 368 -23.62 -40.45 -10.42
C ARG A 368 -23.65 -39.15 -9.60
N PRO A 369 -24.08 -38.04 -10.19
CA PRO A 369 -24.22 -36.81 -9.43
C PRO A 369 -25.44 -36.92 -8.48
N PRO A 370 -25.33 -36.46 -7.25
CA PRO A 370 -26.51 -36.29 -6.37
C PRO A 370 -27.27 -35.02 -6.77
N GLY A 371 -28.59 -35.16 -6.74
CA GLY A 371 -29.58 -34.20 -7.21
C GLY A 371 -29.57 -32.87 -6.45
N LEU A 372 -30.02 -31.84 -7.15
CA LEU A 372 -30.47 -30.57 -6.62
C LEU A 372 -31.55 -30.78 -5.55
N LEU A 373 -31.33 -30.27 -4.38
CA LEU A 373 -32.39 -29.96 -3.42
C LEU A 373 -32.51 -28.44 -3.31
N THR A 374 -33.57 -27.96 -3.96
CA THR A 374 -34.19 -26.65 -3.71
C THR A 374 -34.74 -26.63 -2.31
N HIS A 375 -34.36 -25.68 -1.46
CA HIS A 375 -35.19 -25.22 -0.36
C HIS A 375 -35.29 -23.71 -0.39
N ALA A 376 -36.56 -23.33 -0.60
CA ALA A 376 -37.08 -21.98 -0.48
C ALA A 376 -37.48 -21.67 0.97
N ARG A 377 -37.42 -20.36 1.33
CA ARG A 377 -38.20 -19.64 2.38
C ARG A 377 -37.79 -19.85 3.85
N ARG A 378 -37.22 -18.84 4.46
CA ARG A 378 -37.96 -17.70 5.12
C ARG A 378 -36.99 -16.55 5.38
#